data_edeb44c1db86dd0a03f50143228f5f15
#
_entry.id   edeb44c1db86dd0a03f50143228f5f15
#
_cell.length_a   1.000
_cell.length_b   1.000
_cell.length_c   1.000
_cell.angle_alpha   90.00
_cell.angle_beta   90.00
_cell.angle_gamma   90.00
#
_symmetry.space_group_name_H-M   'P 1'
#
loop_
_entity.id
_entity.type
_entity.pdbx_description
1 polymer ?
#
loop_
_entity_poly.entity_id
_entity_poly.type
_entity_poly.pdbx_seq_one_letter_code
_entity_poly.pdbx_strand_id
1 'polypeptide(L)'
;MEISLDDKWTTTTGRVVINGTQAIGRVLLLQKQLDRQAGWNTAGYISGYRGSPLGNVDTSLWSIGARLRDADIVFQPGLNEDIAATALRGTQQIDLVGGARYDGVFAAWYAKGPGVDRAGDAFKHGNFAGTHPKGGVVLFYGDDHAGKSSTVAHASDAAVAASLIPSLYPSDVGEVLRFGLLAFA
;
A
#
# COMPACT_ATOMS: atom_id res chain seq x y z
N MET A 1 -5.78 -29.75 -12.44
CA MET A 1 -5.90 -28.63 -11.49
C MET A 1 -6.82 -27.62 -12.12
N GLU A 2 -7.97 -27.36 -11.53
CA GLU A 2 -8.91 -26.36 -12.02
C GLU A 2 -8.36 -24.99 -11.61
N ILE A 3 -8.20 -24.08 -12.59
CA ILE A 3 -7.68 -22.74 -12.36
C ILE A 3 -8.86 -21.79 -12.14
N SER A 4 -8.88 -21.08 -11.01
CA SER A 4 -9.90 -20.09 -10.69
C SER A 4 -9.34 -18.66 -10.81
N LEU A 5 -10.20 -17.72 -11.20
CA LEU A 5 -9.87 -16.29 -11.13
C LEU A 5 -9.62 -15.80 -9.70
N ASP A 6 -10.07 -16.54 -8.72
CA ASP A 6 -9.86 -16.25 -7.30
C ASP A 6 -8.48 -16.69 -6.77
N ASP A 7 -7.78 -17.57 -7.49
CA ASP A 7 -6.47 -18.09 -7.08
C ASP A 7 -5.47 -16.97 -6.76
N LYS A 8 -5.54 -15.87 -7.52
CA LYS A 8 -4.70 -14.68 -7.28
C LYS A 8 -4.87 -14.06 -5.89
N TRP A 9 -5.97 -14.36 -5.20
CA TRP A 9 -6.28 -13.81 -3.88
C TRP A 9 -6.17 -14.84 -2.75
N THR A 10 -6.29 -16.12 -3.07
CA THR A 10 -6.43 -17.21 -2.09
C THR A 10 -5.25 -18.16 -2.06
N THR A 11 -4.61 -18.40 -3.22
CA THR A 11 -3.50 -19.35 -3.31
C THR A 11 -2.23 -18.78 -2.68
N THR A 12 -1.62 -19.51 -1.76
CA THR A 12 -0.40 -19.10 -1.05
C THR A 12 0.86 -19.65 -1.70
N THR A 13 0.75 -20.69 -2.51
CA THR A 13 1.86 -21.36 -3.20
C THR A 13 1.53 -21.58 -4.67
N GLY A 14 2.57 -21.69 -5.51
CA GLY A 14 2.40 -21.95 -6.94
C GLY A 14 2.28 -20.66 -7.77
N ARG A 15 1.74 -20.79 -8.99
CA ARG A 15 1.65 -19.70 -9.96
C ARG A 15 0.22 -19.15 -10.02
N VAL A 16 0.10 -17.84 -10.06
CA VAL A 16 -1.18 -17.15 -10.25
C VAL A 16 -1.05 -16.12 -11.39
N VAL A 17 -2.14 -15.85 -12.07
CA VAL A 17 -2.22 -14.78 -13.08
C VAL A 17 -2.74 -13.52 -12.40
N ILE A 18 -1.92 -12.48 -12.35
CA ILE A 18 -2.20 -11.24 -11.63
C ILE A 18 -1.56 -10.06 -12.36
N ASN A 19 -2.20 -8.90 -12.33
CA ASN A 19 -1.61 -7.66 -12.83
C ASN A 19 -1.03 -6.81 -11.67
N GLY A 20 -0.30 -5.73 -12.02
CA GLY A 20 0.39 -4.89 -11.04
C GLY A 20 -0.55 -4.24 -10.00
N THR A 21 -1.72 -3.73 -10.41
CA THR A 21 -2.67 -3.10 -9.47
C THR A 21 -3.32 -4.12 -8.54
N GLN A 22 -3.55 -5.33 -9.02
CA GLN A 22 -4.02 -6.45 -8.19
C GLN A 22 -2.93 -6.92 -7.21
N ALA A 23 -1.65 -6.85 -7.63
CA ALA A 23 -0.54 -7.22 -6.76
C ALA A 23 -0.49 -6.36 -5.48
N ILE A 24 -0.84 -5.09 -5.56
CA ILE A 24 -0.92 -4.20 -4.37
C ILE A 24 -1.92 -4.76 -3.35
N GLY A 25 -3.14 -5.11 -3.78
CA GLY A 25 -4.13 -5.73 -2.89
C GLY A 25 -3.65 -7.07 -2.33
N ARG A 26 -2.96 -7.87 -3.16
CA ARG A 26 -2.40 -9.16 -2.73
C ARG A 26 -1.27 -9.00 -1.70
N VAL A 27 -0.42 -7.99 -1.81
CA VAL A 27 0.61 -7.70 -0.78
C VAL A 27 -0.04 -7.55 0.59
N LEU A 28 -1.14 -6.79 0.69
CA LEU A 28 -1.83 -6.59 1.97
C LEU A 28 -2.40 -7.89 2.54
N LEU A 29 -3.02 -8.73 1.70
CA LEU A 29 -3.55 -10.03 2.12
C LEU A 29 -2.44 -10.98 2.60
N LEU A 30 -1.31 -10.98 1.89
CA LEU A 30 -0.14 -11.78 2.28
C LEU A 30 0.51 -11.25 3.56
N GLN A 31 0.63 -9.94 3.73
CA GLN A 31 1.13 -9.33 4.97
C GLN A 31 0.28 -9.75 6.18
N LYS A 32 -1.06 -9.65 6.06
CA LYS A 32 -1.95 -10.12 7.12
C LYS A 32 -1.74 -11.60 7.45
N GLN A 33 -1.50 -12.42 6.43
CA GLN A 33 -1.24 -13.85 6.64
C GLN A 33 0.09 -14.08 7.38
N LEU A 34 1.15 -13.35 7.01
CA LEU A 34 2.45 -13.43 7.69
C LEU A 34 2.35 -13.01 9.14
N ASP A 35 1.64 -11.92 9.43
CA ASP A 35 1.41 -11.45 10.80
C ASP A 35 0.66 -12.49 11.64
N ARG A 36 -0.39 -13.11 11.08
CA ARG A 36 -1.10 -14.21 11.75
C ARG A 36 -0.20 -15.41 12.02
N GLN A 37 0.69 -15.76 11.09
CA GLN A 37 1.67 -16.83 11.29
C GLN A 37 2.70 -16.48 12.38
N ALA A 38 3.04 -15.20 12.52
CA ALA A 38 3.89 -14.69 13.61
C ALA A 38 3.14 -14.56 14.95
N GLY A 39 1.85 -14.87 15.00
CA GLY A 39 1.03 -14.77 16.21
C GLY A 39 0.55 -13.33 16.52
N TRP A 40 0.60 -12.42 15.55
CA TRP A 40 0.18 -11.03 15.74
C TRP A 40 -1.26 -10.79 15.27
N ASN A 41 -2.01 -10.06 16.08
CA ASN A 41 -3.36 -9.59 15.74
C ASN A 41 -3.31 -8.18 15.15
N THR A 42 -2.74 -8.03 13.95
CA THR A 42 -2.67 -6.74 13.26
C THR A 42 -3.95 -6.44 12.46
N ALA A 43 -4.16 -5.16 12.14
CA ALA A 43 -5.10 -4.74 11.10
C ALA A 43 -4.35 -4.16 9.91
N GLY A 44 -5.03 -4.02 8.78
CA GLY A 44 -4.51 -3.35 7.60
C GLY A 44 -5.29 -2.08 7.27
N TYR A 45 -4.63 -1.07 6.72
CA TYR A 45 -5.27 0.14 6.22
C TYR A 45 -4.65 0.56 4.89
N ILE A 46 -5.48 0.78 3.87
CA ILE A 46 -5.00 1.31 2.60
C ILE A 46 -5.81 2.52 2.19
N SER A 47 -5.11 3.60 1.87
CA SER A 47 -5.67 4.85 1.37
C SER A 47 -4.75 5.44 0.30
N GLY A 48 -5.32 6.25 -0.58
CA GLY A 48 -4.58 6.86 -1.66
C GLY A 48 -5.53 7.56 -2.62
N TYR A 49 -5.01 7.96 -3.77
CA TYR A 49 -5.81 8.64 -4.78
C TYR A 49 -5.51 8.07 -6.17
N ARG A 50 -6.58 7.76 -6.90
CA ARG A 50 -6.49 7.14 -8.22
C ARG A 50 -5.84 8.07 -9.25
N GLY A 51 -4.99 7.49 -10.09
CA GLY A 51 -4.35 8.15 -11.22
C GLY A 51 -3.47 7.17 -11.97
N SER A 52 -3.43 7.25 -13.31
CA SER A 52 -2.57 6.38 -14.13
C SER A 52 -1.09 6.56 -13.78
N PRO A 53 -0.29 5.47 -13.62
CA PRO A 53 -0.62 4.07 -13.94
C PRO A 53 -1.40 3.32 -12.86
N LEU A 54 -1.69 3.89 -11.71
CA LEU A 54 -2.36 3.24 -10.57
C LEU A 54 -3.89 3.40 -10.57
N GLY A 55 -4.49 3.87 -11.66
CA GLY A 55 -5.92 4.19 -11.76
C GLY A 55 -6.89 3.03 -11.45
N ASN A 56 -6.45 1.78 -11.60
CA ASN A 56 -7.28 0.60 -11.34
C ASN A 56 -7.08 -0.02 -9.94
N VAL A 57 -6.29 0.60 -9.07
CA VAL A 57 -6.09 0.10 -7.71
C VAL A 57 -7.41 0.10 -6.95
N ASP A 58 -8.17 1.21 -6.97
CA ASP A 58 -9.47 1.33 -6.33
C ASP A 58 -10.43 0.20 -6.77
N THR A 59 -10.57 0.02 -8.10
CA THR A 59 -11.44 -1.01 -8.66
C THR A 59 -11.02 -2.41 -8.23
N SER A 60 -9.71 -2.66 -8.20
CA SER A 60 -9.16 -3.94 -7.75
C SER A 60 -9.47 -4.19 -6.27
N LEU A 61 -9.33 -3.19 -5.41
CA LEU A 61 -9.61 -3.29 -3.98
C LEU A 61 -11.11 -3.43 -3.70
N TRP A 62 -11.97 -2.68 -4.38
CA TRP A 62 -13.42 -2.84 -4.25
C TRP A 62 -13.89 -4.23 -4.67
N SER A 63 -13.30 -4.81 -5.72
CA SER A 63 -13.66 -6.15 -6.18
C SER A 63 -13.42 -7.26 -5.14
N ILE A 64 -12.50 -7.02 -4.20
CA ILE A 64 -12.16 -7.95 -3.11
C ILE A 64 -12.57 -7.42 -1.72
N GLY A 65 -13.49 -6.47 -1.67
CA GLY A 65 -13.86 -5.79 -0.41
C GLY A 65 -14.30 -6.75 0.72
N ALA A 66 -14.98 -7.86 0.40
CA ALA A 66 -15.31 -8.88 1.39
C ALA A 66 -14.04 -9.52 1.97
N ARG A 67 -13.09 -9.92 1.12
CA ARG A 67 -11.82 -10.53 1.54
C ARG A 67 -10.96 -9.58 2.39
N LEU A 68 -10.96 -8.28 2.05
CA LEU A 68 -10.28 -7.28 2.86
C LEU A 68 -10.90 -7.19 4.25
N ARG A 69 -12.23 -7.13 4.35
CA ARG A 69 -12.93 -7.12 5.67
C ARG A 69 -12.63 -8.37 6.50
N ASP A 70 -12.66 -9.56 5.88
CA ASP A 70 -12.37 -10.83 6.55
C ASP A 70 -10.89 -10.93 7.03
N ALA A 71 -10.03 -10.11 6.42
CA ALA A 71 -8.63 -9.96 6.78
C ALA A 71 -8.36 -8.76 7.72
N ASP A 72 -9.40 -8.11 8.26
CA ASP A 72 -9.27 -6.89 9.07
C ASP A 72 -8.55 -5.74 8.33
N ILE A 73 -8.73 -5.64 7.01
CA ILE A 73 -8.13 -4.60 6.18
C ILE A 73 -9.20 -3.60 5.77
N VAL A 74 -9.00 -2.34 6.11
CA VAL A 74 -9.85 -1.22 5.71
C VAL A 74 -9.28 -0.58 4.44
N PHE A 75 -10.08 -0.54 3.39
CA PHE A 75 -9.81 0.27 2.20
C PHE A 75 -10.69 1.53 2.24
N GLN A 76 -10.06 2.68 2.28
CA GLN A 76 -10.72 3.98 2.25
C GLN A 76 -10.00 4.91 1.28
N PRO A 77 -10.53 5.13 0.06
CA PRO A 77 -9.97 6.11 -0.86
C PRO A 77 -9.89 7.49 -0.20
N GLY A 78 -8.77 8.18 -0.40
CA GLY A 78 -8.61 9.55 0.08
C GLY A 78 -9.41 10.55 -0.76
N LEU A 79 -9.78 11.67 -0.16
CA LEU A 79 -10.27 12.84 -0.91
C LEU A 79 -9.17 13.44 -1.78
N ASN A 80 -7.94 13.30 -1.34
CA ASN A 80 -6.71 13.60 -2.08
C ASN A 80 -5.53 12.82 -1.47
N GLU A 81 -4.37 12.91 -2.11
CA GLU A 81 -3.16 12.16 -1.75
C GLU A 81 -2.59 12.55 -0.39
N ASP A 82 -2.63 13.82 -0.05
CA ASP A 82 -2.11 14.39 1.18
C ASP A 82 -2.93 13.93 2.40
N ILE A 83 -4.28 14.03 2.33
CA ILE A 83 -5.17 13.55 3.38
C ILE A 83 -5.00 12.03 3.55
N ALA A 84 -4.86 11.28 2.45
CA ALA A 84 -4.60 9.85 2.51
C ALA A 84 -3.29 9.55 3.27
N ALA A 85 -2.19 10.24 2.93
CA ALA A 85 -0.90 10.06 3.59
C ALA A 85 -0.96 10.41 5.10
N THR A 86 -1.67 11.47 5.45
CA THR A 86 -1.87 11.88 6.84
C THR A 86 -2.66 10.83 7.63
N ALA A 87 -3.69 10.22 7.01
CA ALA A 87 -4.45 9.15 7.64
C ALA A 87 -3.58 7.91 7.94
N LEU A 88 -2.66 7.56 7.03
CA LEU A 88 -1.73 6.46 7.27
C LEU A 88 -0.80 6.73 8.47
N ARG A 89 -0.30 7.95 8.59
CA ARG A 89 0.50 8.33 9.77
C ARG A 89 -0.29 8.10 11.06
N GLY A 90 -1.58 8.43 11.09
CA GLY A 90 -2.45 8.19 12.24
C GLY A 90 -2.52 6.71 12.64
N THR A 91 -2.47 5.79 11.67
CA THR A 91 -2.49 4.34 11.95
C THR A 91 -1.25 3.84 12.71
N GLN A 92 -0.14 4.58 12.66
CA GLN A 92 1.10 4.22 13.33
C GLN A 92 1.17 4.73 14.79
N GLN A 93 0.15 5.44 15.23
CA GLN A 93 0.10 6.09 16.55
C GLN A 93 -0.96 5.48 17.47
N ILE A 94 -1.35 4.23 17.26
CA ILE A 94 -2.44 3.58 18.00
C ILE A 94 -2.19 3.51 19.51
N ASP A 95 -0.93 3.39 19.94
CA ASP A 95 -0.57 3.33 21.35
C ASP A 95 -0.72 4.68 22.06
N LEU A 96 -0.75 5.79 21.33
CA LEU A 96 -0.86 7.13 21.92
C LEU A 96 -2.28 7.47 22.37
N VAL A 97 -3.29 6.78 21.83
CA VAL A 97 -4.70 7.11 22.07
C VAL A 97 -5.33 6.19 23.13
N GLY A 98 -4.74 5.04 23.38
CA GLY A 98 -5.30 4.00 24.24
C GLY A 98 -6.47 3.25 23.60
N GLY A 99 -6.84 2.10 24.14
CA GLY A 99 -7.96 1.29 23.68
C GLY A 99 -7.76 0.59 22.33
N ALA A 100 -6.50 0.42 21.91
CA ALA A 100 -6.18 -0.31 20.69
C ALA A 100 -6.74 -1.74 20.74
N ARG A 101 -7.43 -2.15 19.66
CA ARG A 101 -7.97 -3.50 19.50
C ARG A 101 -7.03 -4.45 18.77
N TYR A 102 -6.01 -3.91 18.14
CA TYR A 102 -5.01 -4.63 17.34
C TYR A 102 -3.63 -4.36 17.88
N ASP A 103 -2.71 -5.30 17.66
CA ASP A 103 -1.32 -5.20 18.08
C ASP A 103 -0.53 -4.16 17.26
N GLY A 104 -1.01 -3.82 16.07
CA GLY A 104 -0.41 -2.87 15.14
C GLY A 104 -1.25 -2.75 13.88
N VAL A 105 -0.91 -1.79 13.04
CA VAL A 105 -1.56 -1.58 11.74
C VAL A 105 -0.49 -1.49 10.64
N PHE A 106 -0.49 -2.45 9.71
CA PHE A 106 0.25 -2.29 8.47
C PHE A 106 -0.55 -1.44 7.49
N ALA A 107 0.08 -0.46 6.88
CA ALA A 107 -0.63 0.50 6.07
C ALA A 107 0.00 0.70 4.69
N ALA A 108 -0.82 1.02 3.70
CA ALA A 108 -0.36 1.29 2.34
C ALA A 108 -0.98 2.57 1.78
N TRP A 109 -0.16 3.35 1.12
CA TRP A 109 -0.57 4.49 0.34
C TRP A 109 -0.36 4.23 -1.15
N TYR A 110 -1.20 4.79 -2.01
CA TYR A 110 -1.01 4.70 -3.45
C TYR A 110 -1.40 6.00 -4.15
N ALA A 111 -0.56 6.45 -5.10
CA ALA A 111 -0.88 7.52 -6.04
C ALA A 111 0.12 7.57 -7.21
N LYS A 112 -0.15 8.44 -8.17
CA LYS A 112 0.80 8.80 -9.24
C LYS A 112 1.75 9.92 -8.78
N GLY A 113 2.76 10.23 -9.62
CA GLY A 113 3.80 11.20 -9.34
C GLY A 113 3.35 12.55 -8.77
N PRO A 114 2.40 13.28 -9.38
CA PRO A 114 1.91 14.55 -8.80
C PRO A 114 1.33 14.39 -7.39
N GLY A 115 0.82 13.22 -7.04
CA GLY A 115 0.38 12.91 -5.69
C GLY A 115 1.53 12.74 -4.71
N VAL A 116 2.69 12.25 -5.15
CA VAL A 116 3.91 12.19 -4.35
C VAL A 116 4.35 13.61 -3.95
N ASP A 117 4.39 14.54 -4.90
CA ASP A 117 4.72 15.95 -4.61
C ASP A 117 3.74 16.55 -3.61
N ARG A 118 2.44 16.33 -3.84
CA ARG A 118 1.39 16.85 -2.96
C ARG A 118 1.50 16.31 -1.54
N ALA A 119 1.86 15.05 -1.36
CA ALA A 119 1.96 14.38 -0.08
C ALA A 119 3.35 14.52 0.59
N GLY A 120 4.30 15.23 -0.02
CA GLY A 120 5.70 15.28 0.44
C GLY A 120 5.87 15.74 1.88
N ASP A 121 5.08 16.71 2.36
CA ASP A 121 5.10 17.14 3.76
C ASP A 121 4.60 16.02 4.69
N ALA A 122 3.49 15.39 4.36
CA ALA A 122 2.94 14.27 5.13
C ALA A 122 3.92 13.08 5.20
N PHE A 123 4.66 12.80 4.12
CA PHE A 123 5.69 11.76 4.10
C PHE A 123 6.86 12.08 5.03
N LYS A 124 7.37 13.31 5.00
CA LYS A 124 8.44 13.75 5.90
C LYS A 124 8.03 13.66 7.36
N HIS A 125 6.83 14.12 7.68
CA HIS A 125 6.27 14.01 9.03
C HIS A 125 6.04 12.55 9.45
N GLY A 126 5.58 11.70 8.54
CA GLY A 126 5.41 10.27 8.79
C GLY A 126 6.73 9.58 9.06
N ASN A 127 7.73 9.81 8.21
CA ASN A 127 9.06 9.24 8.36
C ASN A 127 9.75 9.73 9.65
N PHE A 128 9.64 11.00 9.98
CA PHE A 128 10.19 11.56 11.22
C PHE A 128 9.53 10.97 12.48
N ALA A 129 8.20 10.76 12.45
CA ALA A 129 7.48 10.16 13.57
C ALA A 129 7.78 8.67 13.74
N GLY A 130 8.20 8.00 12.67
CA GLY A 130 8.42 6.56 12.65
C GLY A 130 7.12 5.75 12.55
N THR A 131 7.26 4.44 12.57
CA THR A 131 6.17 3.47 12.48
C THR A 131 6.02 2.66 13.76
N HIS A 132 4.84 2.10 13.97
CA HIS A 132 4.59 1.19 15.08
C HIS A 132 5.41 -0.12 14.90
N PRO A 133 5.98 -0.73 15.97
CA PRO A 133 6.81 -1.95 15.88
C PRO A 133 6.12 -3.15 15.22
N LYS A 134 4.79 -3.24 15.30
CA LYS A 134 3.97 -4.25 14.62
C LYS A 134 3.10 -3.60 13.52
N GLY A 135 3.58 -2.53 12.92
CA GLY A 135 2.91 -1.78 11.88
C GLY A 135 3.79 -1.65 10.64
N GLY A 136 3.85 -0.46 10.10
CA GLY A 136 4.64 -0.12 8.93
C GLY A 136 3.80 0.57 7.87
N VAL A 137 4.43 1.38 7.04
CA VAL A 137 3.78 2.10 5.94
C VAL A 137 4.55 1.88 4.66
N VAL A 138 3.88 1.36 3.63
CA VAL A 138 4.44 1.20 2.28
C VAL A 138 3.76 2.16 1.32
N LEU A 139 4.55 2.88 0.53
CA LEU A 139 4.07 3.82 -0.48
C LEU A 139 4.19 3.17 -1.86
N PHE A 140 3.06 2.93 -2.52
CA PHE A 140 3.02 2.50 -3.92
C PHE A 140 2.81 3.71 -4.81
N TYR A 141 3.84 4.13 -5.52
CA TYR A 141 3.73 5.22 -6.48
C TYR A 141 4.12 4.77 -7.88
N GLY A 142 3.52 5.39 -8.87
CA GLY A 142 3.80 5.11 -10.27
C GLY A 142 3.86 6.40 -11.06
N ASP A 143 4.91 6.55 -11.84
CA ASP A 143 5.12 7.74 -12.66
C ASP A 143 4.59 7.57 -14.07
N ASP A 144 4.04 8.62 -14.61
CA ASP A 144 3.64 8.77 -16.01
C ASP A 144 4.69 9.61 -16.74
N HIS A 145 5.81 8.98 -17.05
CA HIS A 145 6.98 9.67 -17.64
C HIS A 145 6.69 10.41 -18.94
N ALA A 146 5.69 9.96 -19.70
CA ALA A 146 5.29 10.57 -20.97
C ALA A 146 4.17 11.62 -20.81
N GLY A 147 3.64 11.81 -19.60
CA GLY A 147 2.55 12.75 -19.33
C GLY A 147 1.23 12.40 -20.03
N LYS A 148 0.97 11.13 -20.36
CA LYS A 148 -0.24 10.71 -21.10
C LYS A 148 -1.54 11.02 -20.37
N SER A 149 -1.54 10.94 -19.06
CA SER A 149 -2.70 11.22 -18.21
C SER A 149 -2.45 12.38 -17.22
N SER A 150 -1.42 13.16 -17.47
CA SER A 150 -1.05 14.37 -16.73
C SER A 150 -0.71 15.49 -17.69
N THR A 151 -0.77 16.72 -17.23
CA THR A 151 -0.30 17.89 -18.01
C THR A 151 1.22 18.01 -18.03
N VAL A 152 1.92 17.31 -17.11
CA VAL A 152 3.37 17.34 -16.95
C VAL A 152 3.89 15.92 -16.81
N ALA A 153 5.00 15.62 -17.48
CA ALA A 153 5.77 14.40 -17.24
C ALA A 153 6.34 14.43 -15.80
N HIS A 154 6.47 13.26 -15.18
CA HIS A 154 6.82 13.17 -13.78
C HIS A 154 7.86 12.09 -13.52
N ALA A 155 8.72 12.35 -12.52
CA ALA A 155 9.67 11.40 -11.93
C ALA A 155 9.75 11.65 -10.42
N SER A 156 9.23 10.73 -9.63
CA SER A 156 9.05 10.92 -8.18
C SER A 156 10.29 10.61 -7.34
N ASP A 157 11.33 10.04 -7.92
CA ASP A 157 12.51 9.53 -7.19
C ASP A 157 13.17 10.57 -6.31
N ALA A 158 13.40 11.78 -6.86
CA ALA A 158 14.04 12.85 -6.13
C ALA A 158 13.17 13.35 -4.95
N ALA A 159 11.85 13.39 -5.13
CA ALA A 159 10.90 13.78 -4.08
C ALA A 159 10.86 12.76 -2.93
N VAL A 160 10.85 11.47 -3.26
CA VAL A 160 10.87 10.38 -2.27
C VAL A 160 12.22 10.35 -1.54
N ALA A 161 13.34 10.49 -2.26
CA ALA A 161 14.67 10.59 -1.67
C ALA A 161 14.79 11.79 -0.72
N ALA A 162 14.23 12.95 -1.08
CA ALA A 162 14.17 14.14 -0.23
C ALA A 162 13.31 13.94 1.03
N SER A 163 12.45 12.93 1.06
CA SER A 163 11.68 12.52 2.24
C SER A 163 12.42 11.50 3.10
N LEU A 164 13.66 11.10 2.70
CA LEU A 164 14.51 10.10 3.37
C LEU A 164 13.84 8.73 3.51
N ILE A 165 12.98 8.39 2.54
CA ILE A 165 12.29 7.10 2.47
C ILE A 165 13.01 6.21 1.45
N PRO A 166 13.38 4.96 1.80
CA PRO A 166 13.96 4.03 0.85
C PRO A 166 12.99 3.71 -0.29
N SER A 167 13.51 3.61 -1.52
CA SER A 167 12.73 3.24 -2.70
C SER A 167 13.18 1.89 -3.25
N LEU A 168 12.21 1.06 -3.63
CA LEU A 168 12.40 -0.22 -4.29
C LEU A 168 11.80 -0.15 -5.70
N TYR A 169 12.51 -0.67 -6.67
CA TYR A 169 12.13 -0.64 -8.09
C TYR A 169 11.82 -2.05 -8.60
N PRO A 170 10.54 -2.48 -8.57
CA PRO A 170 10.17 -3.77 -9.11
C PRO A 170 10.21 -3.75 -10.64
N SER A 171 10.87 -4.72 -11.26
CA SER A 171 10.96 -4.90 -12.71
C SER A 171 9.78 -5.72 -13.26
N ASP A 172 9.10 -6.47 -12.41
CA ASP A 172 7.94 -7.29 -12.77
C ASP A 172 6.93 -7.39 -11.62
N VAL A 173 5.78 -8.00 -11.90
CA VAL A 173 4.69 -8.16 -10.91
C VAL A 173 5.09 -9.06 -9.74
N GLY A 174 5.96 -10.04 -9.97
CA GLY A 174 6.51 -10.89 -8.90
C GLY A 174 7.37 -10.09 -7.94
N GLU A 175 8.12 -9.13 -8.46
CA GLU A 175 8.91 -8.21 -7.63
C GLU A 175 8.04 -7.21 -6.88
N VAL A 176 6.92 -6.76 -7.43
CA VAL A 176 5.95 -5.96 -6.65
C VAL A 176 5.50 -6.71 -5.40
N LEU A 177 5.24 -8.01 -5.50
CA LEU A 177 4.87 -8.83 -4.34
C LEU A 177 6.04 -8.97 -3.35
N ARG A 178 7.22 -9.35 -3.83
CA ARG A 178 8.40 -9.58 -2.97
C ARG A 178 8.86 -8.29 -2.27
N PHE A 179 8.96 -7.20 -3.03
CA PHE A 179 9.41 -5.91 -2.50
C PHE A 179 8.35 -5.26 -1.60
N GLY A 180 7.07 -5.44 -1.93
CA GLY A 180 5.99 -4.99 -1.05
C GLY A 180 6.02 -5.64 0.33
N LEU A 181 6.30 -6.95 0.40
CA LEU A 181 6.47 -7.66 1.66
C LEU A 181 7.78 -7.30 2.36
N LEU A 182 8.88 -7.17 1.60
CA LEU A 182 10.17 -6.73 2.15
C LEU A 182 10.10 -5.34 2.78
N ALA A 183 9.29 -4.45 2.19
CA ALA A 183 9.13 -3.08 2.71
C ALA A 183 8.37 -3.02 4.04
N PHE A 184 7.65 -4.07 4.43
CA PHE A 184 7.02 -4.20 5.76
C PHE A 184 7.93 -4.89 6.79
N ALA A 185 8.96 -5.65 6.34
CA ALA A 185 9.87 -6.40 7.19
C ALA A 185 10.93 -5.51 7.83
#